data_83266d781038f7bc31eba15e7f0fa5b3
#
_entry.id   83266d781038f7bc31eba15e7f0fa5b3
#
_cell.length_a   1.000
_cell.length_b   1.000
_cell.length_c   1.000
_cell.angle_alpha   90.00
_cell.angle_beta   90.00
_cell.angle_gamma   90.00
#
_symmetry.space_group_name_H-M   'P 1'
#
loop_
_entity.id
_entity.type
_entity.pdbx_description
1 polymer ?
#
loop_
_entity_poly.entity_id
_entity_poly.type
_entity_poly.pdbx_seq_one_letter_code
_entity_poly.pdbx_strand_id
1 'polypeptide(L)'
;YALNENLDTKNAYYTDITPEDYYDANTDNSLLGTKAYTAVDLSVKDSIRKLSTYVPSVHVSFRDKAAKEIGKEIIKRANELGVNFDNKEFRKIFKGIYVKSDYGDGTVLYIDQAQMNVVYKCYAVDTLTGVKLEKKVVKEGESKDSTYYGYRTFATTREVIQANQLDNDKDAIQKCINEDTWTYLKSPAGIFTQITLPISQIADSLLNQTAEK
;
A
#
# COMPACT_ATOMS: atom_id res chain seq x y z
N TYR A 1 9.26 3.44 0.04
CA TYR A 1 9.73 4.55 0.89
C TYR A 1 8.74 4.83 2.02
N ALA A 2 9.24 5.17 3.20
CA ALA A 2 8.41 5.77 4.24
C ALA A 2 8.24 7.26 3.96
N LEU A 3 7.06 7.80 4.30
CA LEU A 3 6.77 9.22 4.14
C LEU A 3 7.32 10.04 5.33
N ASN A 4 7.76 11.26 5.04
CA ASN A 4 8.20 12.23 6.05
C ASN A 4 7.04 13.06 6.60
N GLU A 5 5.96 13.17 5.84
CA GLU A 5 4.79 13.94 6.20
C GLU A 5 3.50 13.13 6.00
N ASN A 6 2.48 13.44 6.80
CA ASN A 6 1.15 12.88 6.58
C ASN A 6 0.45 13.62 5.45
N LEU A 7 -0.32 12.89 4.65
CA LEU A 7 -1.31 13.52 3.79
C LEU A 7 -2.42 14.15 4.66
N ASP A 8 -2.85 15.36 4.32
CA ASP A 8 -3.90 16.06 5.07
C ASP A 8 -5.28 15.67 4.53
N THR A 9 -6.19 15.29 5.44
CA THR A 9 -7.58 14.95 5.11
C THR A 9 -8.39 16.12 4.54
N LYS A 10 -7.90 17.36 4.70
CA LYS A 10 -8.54 18.55 4.16
C LYS A 10 -8.20 18.82 2.68
N ASN A 11 -7.15 18.18 2.18
CA ASN A 11 -6.69 18.36 0.82
C ASN A 11 -7.27 17.30 -0.10
N ALA A 12 -7.57 17.70 -1.33
CA ALA A 12 -7.83 16.76 -2.41
C ALA A 12 -6.49 16.40 -3.09
N TYR A 13 -6.28 15.11 -3.31
CA TYR A 13 -5.10 14.61 -4.01
C TYR A 13 -5.53 14.03 -5.34
N TYR A 14 -4.88 14.48 -6.40
CA TYR A 14 -5.15 14.06 -7.77
C TYR A 14 -4.01 13.18 -8.29
N THR A 15 -4.19 12.65 -9.49
CA THR A 15 -3.21 11.73 -10.10
C THR A 15 -1.90 12.40 -10.54
N ASP A 16 -1.82 13.71 -10.47
CA ASP A 16 -0.63 14.53 -10.70
C ASP A 16 0.16 14.85 -9.42
N ILE A 17 -0.18 14.21 -8.31
CA ILE A 17 0.58 14.35 -7.06
C ILE A 17 2.06 14.07 -7.29
N THR A 18 2.92 14.87 -6.68
CA THR A 18 4.38 14.69 -6.69
C THR A 18 4.81 13.98 -5.41
N PRO A 19 5.00 12.64 -5.42
CA PRO A 19 5.34 11.90 -4.21
C PRO A 19 6.66 12.32 -3.57
N GLU A 20 7.58 12.86 -4.38
CA GLU A 20 8.89 13.37 -3.97
C GLU A 20 8.82 14.49 -2.94
N ASP A 21 7.70 15.20 -2.86
CA ASP A 21 7.46 16.24 -1.85
C ASP A 21 7.22 15.64 -0.45
N TYR A 22 6.91 14.34 -0.36
CA TYR A 22 6.51 13.67 0.86
C TYR A 22 7.52 12.67 1.41
N TYR A 23 8.60 12.38 0.70
CA TYR A 23 9.69 11.52 1.17
C TYR A 23 11.05 12.03 0.71
N ASP A 24 12.09 11.65 1.44
CA ASP A 24 13.48 11.94 1.06
C ASP A 24 14.21 10.65 0.71
N ALA A 25 14.58 10.52 -0.56
CA ALA A 25 15.31 9.36 -1.07
C ALA A 25 16.79 9.34 -0.67
N ASN A 26 17.34 10.50 -0.23
CA ASN A 26 18.78 10.69 -0.05
C ASN A 26 19.23 10.71 1.41
N THR A 27 18.34 10.52 2.38
CA THR A 27 18.73 10.50 3.78
C THR A 27 19.07 9.10 4.25
N ASP A 28 20.12 8.96 5.02
CA ASP A 28 20.53 7.71 5.70
C ASP A 28 19.46 7.16 6.64
N ASN A 29 18.43 7.96 6.95
CA ASN A 29 17.31 7.60 7.81
C ASN A 29 16.03 7.23 7.04
N SER A 30 16.04 7.27 5.71
CA SER A 30 14.88 6.87 4.92
C SER A 30 14.71 5.35 4.95
N LEU A 31 13.49 4.89 5.25
CA LEU A 31 13.12 3.50 5.05
C LEU A 31 12.91 3.24 3.57
N LEU A 32 13.86 2.56 2.96
CA LEU A 32 13.77 2.11 1.59
C LEU A 32 13.82 0.57 1.55
N GLY A 33 12.83 -0.04 0.96
CA GLY A 33 12.84 -1.48 0.68
C GLY A 33 12.57 -1.73 -0.78
N THR A 34 13.38 -2.58 -1.40
CA THR A 34 13.23 -3.00 -2.78
C THR A 34 12.94 -4.49 -2.84
N LYS A 35 12.01 -4.89 -3.67
CA LYS A 35 11.66 -6.29 -3.88
C LYS A 35 11.36 -6.54 -5.34
N ALA A 36 12.00 -7.56 -5.93
CA ALA A 36 11.58 -8.10 -7.20
C ALA A 36 10.25 -8.84 -7.02
N TYR A 37 9.29 -8.55 -7.89
CA TYR A 37 7.97 -9.15 -7.90
C TYR A 37 7.68 -9.73 -9.28
N THR A 38 7.05 -10.89 -9.32
CA THR A 38 6.51 -11.49 -10.53
C THR A 38 5.01 -11.72 -10.33
N ALA A 39 4.23 -11.62 -11.41
CA ALA A 39 2.76 -11.81 -11.35
C ALA A 39 2.36 -13.16 -10.74
N VAL A 40 3.27 -14.15 -10.84
CA VAL A 40 3.12 -15.45 -10.19
C VAL A 40 4.31 -15.67 -9.27
N ASP A 41 4.06 -15.78 -7.97
CA ASP A 41 5.11 -16.10 -7.00
C ASP A 41 5.51 -17.57 -7.10
N LEU A 42 6.58 -17.83 -7.82
CA LEU A 42 7.13 -19.18 -8.02
C LEU A 42 7.82 -19.75 -6.78
N SER A 43 8.08 -18.95 -5.75
CA SER A 43 8.61 -19.42 -4.46
C SER A 43 7.57 -20.19 -3.66
N VAL A 44 6.29 -19.96 -3.94
CA VAL A 44 5.15 -20.65 -3.32
C VAL A 44 4.76 -21.86 -4.17
N LYS A 45 4.57 -23.01 -3.52
CA LYS A 45 4.15 -24.24 -4.19
C LYS A 45 2.83 -24.06 -4.94
N ASP A 46 2.71 -24.66 -6.12
CA ASP A 46 1.51 -24.55 -6.97
C ASP A 46 0.22 -25.01 -6.24
N SER A 47 0.33 -26.06 -5.42
CA SER A 47 -0.79 -26.54 -4.58
C SER A 47 -1.31 -25.49 -3.61
N ILE A 48 -0.45 -24.60 -3.10
CA ILE A 48 -0.83 -23.52 -2.21
C ILE A 48 -1.42 -22.36 -2.99
N ARG A 49 -0.82 -22.00 -4.14
CA ARG A 49 -1.32 -20.93 -5.01
C ARG A 49 -2.73 -21.19 -5.54
N LYS A 50 -3.12 -22.47 -5.69
CA LYS A 50 -4.46 -22.87 -6.15
C LYS A 50 -5.53 -22.88 -5.05
N LEU A 51 -5.14 -22.66 -3.80
CA LEU A 51 -6.14 -22.55 -2.71
C LEU A 51 -6.94 -21.27 -2.85
N SER A 52 -8.24 -21.34 -2.62
CA SER A 52 -9.14 -20.17 -2.63
C SER A 52 -8.80 -19.14 -1.54
N THR A 53 -8.05 -19.56 -0.54
CA THR A 53 -7.56 -18.70 0.57
C THR A 53 -6.20 -18.06 0.28
N TYR A 54 -5.56 -18.42 -0.85
CA TYR A 54 -4.27 -17.83 -1.20
C TYR A 54 -4.44 -16.40 -1.68
N VAL A 55 -3.73 -15.49 -1.03
CA VAL A 55 -3.67 -14.07 -1.41
C VAL A 55 -2.25 -13.75 -1.87
N PRO A 56 -2.05 -13.33 -3.12
CA PRO A 56 -0.75 -12.87 -3.60
C PRO A 56 -0.26 -11.70 -2.73
N SER A 57 0.99 -11.72 -2.33
CA SER A 57 1.55 -10.65 -1.51
C SER A 57 3.00 -10.37 -1.85
N VAL A 58 3.39 -9.10 -1.75
CA VAL A 58 4.78 -8.67 -1.84
C VAL A 58 5.27 -8.37 -0.44
N HIS A 59 6.25 -9.11 0.03
CA HIS A 59 6.81 -8.97 1.36
C HIS A 59 8.18 -8.32 1.32
N VAL A 60 8.34 -7.19 2.02
CA VAL A 60 9.59 -6.45 2.16
C VAL A 60 10.01 -6.48 3.62
N SER A 61 11.24 -6.89 3.90
CA SER A 61 11.81 -6.90 5.26
C SER A 61 12.79 -5.76 5.44
N PHE A 62 12.56 -4.94 6.45
CA PHE A 62 13.46 -3.87 6.86
C PHE A 62 14.25 -4.30 8.10
N ARG A 63 15.57 -4.24 8.02
CA ARG A 63 16.47 -4.66 9.11
C ARG A 63 17.54 -3.62 9.45
N ASP A 64 17.50 -2.48 8.77
CA ASP A 64 18.40 -1.37 8.98
C ASP A 64 18.19 -0.66 10.33
N LYS A 65 19.02 0.34 10.60
CA LYS A 65 18.96 1.10 11.85
C LYS A 65 17.68 1.94 11.94
N ALA A 66 17.28 2.59 10.84
CA ALA A 66 16.09 3.44 10.79
C ALA A 66 14.82 2.63 11.08
N ALA A 67 14.68 1.44 10.48
CA ALA A 67 13.57 0.53 10.75
C ALA A 67 13.50 0.11 12.22
N LYS A 68 14.65 -0.20 12.81
CA LYS A 68 14.72 -0.57 14.22
C LYS A 68 14.33 0.56 15.16
N GLU A 69 14.74 1.79 14.86
CA GLU A 69 14.39 2.95 15.70
C GLU A 69 12.88 3.26 15.59
N ILE A 70 12.30 3.24 14.39
CA ILE A 70 10.85 3.39 14.21
C ILE A 70 10.08 2.28 14.95
N GLY A 71 10.51 1.03 14.81
CA GLY A 71 9.89 -0.10 15.50
C GLY A 71 9.96 0.03 17.02
N LYS A 72 11.09 0.47 17.57
CA LYS A 72 11.25 0.74 19.00
C LYS A 72 10.31 1.84 19.49
N GLU A 73 10.23 2.95 18.74
CA GLU A 73 9.37 4.07 19.12
C GLU A 73 7.89 3.67 19.10
N ILE A 74 7.45 2.90 18.11
CA ILE A 74 6.08 2.37 18.05
C ILE A 74 5.79 1.51 19.27
N ILE A 75 6.66 0.55 19.60
CA ILE A 75 6.43 -0.35 20.74
C ILE A 75 6.49 0.39 22.08
N LYS A 76 7.43 1.31 22.22
CA LYS A 76 7.55 2.17 23.41
C LYS A 76 6.26 2.97 23.61
N ARG A 77 5.81 3.68 22.59
CA ARG A 77 4.61 4.51 22.65
C ARG A 77 3.34 3.69 22.89
N ALA A 78 3.26 2.53 22.26
CA ALA A 78 2.15 1.59 22.49
C ALA A 78 2.12 1.07 23.93
N ASN A 79 3.27 0.84 24.56
CA ASN A 79 3.33 0.41 25.96
C ASN A 79 3.00 1.56 26.93
N GLU A 80 3.43 2.79 26.63
CA GLU A 80 3.13 3.98 27.44
C GLU A 80 1.63 4.32 27.46
N LEU A 81 1.00 4.26 26.30
CA LEU A 81 -0.38 4.68 26.11
C LEU A 81 -1.40 3.53 26.29
N GLY A 82 -0.96 2.28 26.17
CA GLY A 82 -1.83 1.11 26.29
C GLY A 82 -3.02 1.18 25.31
N VAL A 83 -4.23 1.19 25.87
CA VAL A 83 -5.49 1.26 25.09
C VAL A 83 -5.69 2.59 24.37
N ASN A 84 -4.97 3.64 24.76
CA ASN A 84 -5.03 4.97 24.14
C ASN A 84 -4.08 5.11 22.94
N PHE A 85 -3.34 4.05 22.58
CA PHE A 85 -2.52 4.04 21.37
C PHE A 85 -3.40 3.82 20.14
N ASP A 86 -3.87 4.91 19.60
CA ASP A 86 -4.78 4.96 18.44
C ASP A 86 -4.05 5.31 17.13
N ASN A 87 -4.81 5.44 16.04
CA ASN A 87 -4.30 5.82 14.73
C ASN A 87 -3.65 7.21 14.71
N LYS A 88 -4.06 8.13 15.57
CA LYS A 88 -3.47 9.47 15.62
C LYS A 88 -2.08 9.42 16.23
N GLU A 89 -1.92 8.64 17.30
CA GLU A 89 -0.62 8.43 17.92
C GLU A 89 0.33 7.64 17.01
N PHE A 90 -0.17 6.60 16.34
CA PHE A 90 0.61 5.86 15.36
C PHE A 90 1.12 6.74 14.21
N ARG A 91 0.28 7.60 13.65
CA ARG A 91 0.65 8.52 12.55
C ARG A 91 1.65 9.60 12.94
N LYS A 92 1.84 9.89 14.21
CA LYS A 92 2.92 10.78 14.67
C LYS A 92 4.30 10.15 14.46
N ILE A 93 4.38 8.81 14.54
CA ILE A 93 5.62 8.05 14.40
C ILE A 93 5.82 7.60 12.96
N PHE A 94 4.78 7.06 12.34
CA PHE A 94 4.82 6.52 10.98
C PHE A 94 3.78 7.22 10.09
N LYS A 95 4.28 8.01 9.15
CA LYS A 95 3.46 8.94 8.35
C LYS A 95 2.73 8.27 7.20
N GLY A 96 3.28 7.19 6.67
CA GLY A 96 2.74 6.45 5.54
C GLY A 96 3.82 5.79 4.70
N ILE A 97 3.39 5.22 3.59
CA ILE A 97 4.29 4.54 2.64
C ILE A 97 4.02 5.03 1.22
N TYR A 98 5.08 5.14 0.44
CA TYR A 98 5.04 5.29 -1.00
C TYR A 98 5.55 4.02 -1.67
N VAL A 99 4.80 3.50 -2.60
CA VAL A 99 5.14 2.31 -3.40
C VAL A 99 5.33 2.74 -4.85
N LYS A 100 6.47 2.43 -5.41
CA LYS A 100 6.83 2.74 -6.80
C LYS A 100 7.27 1.46 -7.51
N SER A 101 6.87 1.30 -8.75
CA SER A 101 7.45 0.33 -9.66
C SER A 101 8.65 0.95 -10.36
N ASP A 102 9.85 0.37 -10.20
CA ASP A 102 11.06 0.87 -10.86
C ASP A 102 11.29 0.20 -12.21
N TYR A 103 10.86 -1.06 -12.36
CA TYR A 103 11.03 -1.85 -13.57
C TYR A 103 9.81 -2.73 -13.81
N GLY A 104 9.51 -3.01 -15.05
CA GLY A 104 8.49 -3.96 -15.46
C GLY A 104 7.51 -3.35 -16.45
N ASP A 105 7.25 -4.09 -17.52
CA ASP A 105 6.34 -3.71 -18.57
C ASP A 105 5.02 -4.45 -18.45
N GLY A 106 3.91 -3.74 -18.70
CA GLY A 106 2.61 -4.34 -18.94
C GLY A 106 1.88 -4.92 -17.73
N THR A 107 2.33 -4.63 -16.49
CA THR A 107 1.63 -5.10 -15.29
C THR A 107 1.18 -3.93 -14.42
N VAL A 108 -0.10 -3.91 -14.08
CA VAL A 108 -0.67 -2.98 -13.10
C VAL A 108 -0.94 -3.76 -11.82
N LEU A 109 -0.37 -3.31 -10.71
CA LEU A 109 -0.60 -3.88 -9.39
C LEU A 109 -1.68 -3.10 -8.67
N TYR A 110 -2.77 -3.78 -8.33
CA TYR A 110 -3.80 -3.25 -7.44
C TYR A 110 -3.46 -3.69 -6.02
N ILE A 111 -3.23 -2.71 -5.14
CA ILE A 111 -2.92 -2.96 -3.73
C ILE A 111 -4.21 -2.83 -2.94
N ASP A 112 -4.80 -3.96 -2.57
CA ASP A 112 -6.01 -3.99 -1.76
C ASP A 112 -5.73 -3.63 -0.31
N GLN A 113 -4.58 -4.06 0.20
CA GLN A 113 -4.18 -3.81 1.58
C GLN A 113 -2.66 -3.70 1.70
N ALA A 114 -2.20 -2.69 2.41
CA ALA A 114 -0.84 -2.62 2.90
C ALA A 114 -0.81 -2.96 4.40
N GLN A 115 0.12 -3.82 4.80
CA GLN A 115 0.26 -4.26 6.18
C GLN A 115 1.70 -4.12 6.64
N MET A 116 1.89 -3.54 7.81
CA MET A 116 3.17 -3.44 8.48
C MET A 116 3.17 -4.29 9.74
N ASN A 117 4.16 -5.17 9.87
CA ASN A 117 4.38 -5.97 11.07
C ASN A 117 5.64 -5.48 11.78
N VAL A 118 5.49 -4.98 13.00
CA VAL A 118 6.61 -4.66 13.87
C VAL A 118 6.91 -5.90 14.72
N VAL A 119 8.02 -6.55 14.40
CA VAL A 119 8.47 -7.75 15.14
C VAL A 119 9.46 -7.32 16.21
N TYR A 120 9.23 -7.74 17.43
CA TYR A 120 10.06 -7.41 18.58
C TYR A 120 10.33 -8.64 19.44
N LYS A 121 11.41 -8.56 20.19
CA LYS A 121 11.79 -9.59 21.14
C LYS A 121 11.47 -9.10 22.56
N CYS A 122 10.76 -9.89 23.32
CA CYS A 122 10.40 -9.59 24.71
C CYS A 122 10.78 -10.73 25.63
N TYR A 123 10.93 -10.39 26.91
CA TYR A 123 11.13 -11.38 27.95
C TYR A 123 9.81 -12.05 28.31
N ALA A 124 9.84 -13.35 28.55
CA ALA A 124 8.76 -14.01 29.23
C ALA A 124 8.75 -13.57 30.69
N VAL A 125 7.60 -13.18 31.19
CA VAL A 125 7.41 -12.79 32.58
C VAL A 125 6.34 -13.66 33.21
N ASP A 126 6.49 -13.94 34.48
CA ASP A 126 5.44 -14.53 35.29
C ASP A 126 4.31 -13.52 35.43
N THR A 127 3.09 -13.93 35.09
CA THR A 127 1.93 -13.04 35.06
C THR A 127 1.45 -12.59 36.44
N LEU A 128 1.82 -13.32 37.50
CA LEU A 128 1.44 -13.00 38.87
C LEU A 128 2.46 -12.11 39.56
N THR A 129 3.75 -12.40 39.35
CA THR A 129 4.84 -11.71 40.05
C THR A 129 5.53 -10.62 39.22
N GLY A 130 5.33 -10.61 37.88
CA GLY A 130 6.03 -9.72 36.96
C GLY A 130 7.53 -10.01 36.79
N VAL A 131 8.01 -11.09 37.39
CA VAL A 131 9.44 -11.46 37.34
C VAL A 131 9.76 -12.13 36.01
N LYS A 132 10.91 -11.80 35.43
CA LYS A 132 11.39 -12.45 34.21
C LYS A 132 11.62 -13.93 34.44
N LEU A 133 11.11 -14.74 33.52
CA LEU A 133 11.31 -16.19 33.55
C LEU A 133 12.68 -16.53 32.93
N GLU A 134 13.45 -17.36 33.62
CA GLU A 134 14.69 -17.89 33.12
C GLU A 134 14.48 -19.22 32.40
N LYS A 135 15.10 -19.37 31.25
CA LYS A 135 15.12 -20.64 30.52
C LYS A 135 16.42 -21.37 30.93
N LYS A 136 16.25 -22.53 31.54
CA LYS A 136 17.38 -23.44 31.76
C LYS A 136 17.96 -23.87 30.41
N VAL A 137 19.24 -23.52 30.16
CA VAL A 137 19.97 -23.95 28.97
C VAL A 137 20.54 -25.36 29.27
N VAL A 138 20.56 -26.22 28.26
CA VAL A 138 20.95 -27.64 28.33
C VAL A 138 22.46 -27.82 28.71
N LYS A 139 23.25 -26.75 28.75
CA LYS A 139 24.63 -26.80 29.26
C LYS A 139 24.64 -26.44 30.74
N GLU A 140 25.22 -27.33 31.54
CA GLU A 140 25.34 -27.19 32.99
C GLU A 140 25.81 -25.77 33.39
N GLY A 141 24.99 -25.10 34.21
CA GLY A 141 25.37 -23.87 34.90
C GLY A 141 25.00 -22.55 34.26
N GLU A 142 24.44 -22.51 33.03
CA GLU A 142 23.99 -21.28 32.40
C GLU A 142 22.49 -21.15 32.42
N SER A 143 21.97 -20.11 33.10
CA SER A 143 20.58 -19.66 32.92
C SER A 143 20.57 -18.46 31.99
N LYS A 144 19.64 -18.48 31.02
CA LYS A 144 19.35 -17.32 30.14
C LYS A 144 17.92 -16.93 30.31
N ASP A 145 17.66 -15.62 30.30
CA ASP A 145 16.31 -15.07 30.25
C ASP A 145 15.50 -15.71 29.14
N SER A 146 14.33 -16.22 29.47
CA SER A 146 13.41 -16.74 28.47
C SER A 146 12.85 -15.59 27.64
N THR A 147 13.08 -15.64 26.34
CA THR A 147 12.61 -14.61 25.41
C THR A 147 11.76 -15.24 24.31
N TYR A 148 10.80 -14.49 23.84
CA TYR A 148 9.97 -14.85 22.68
C TYR A 148 9.83 -13.67 21.72
N TYR A 149 9.44 -13.96 20.50
CA TYR A 149 9.11 -12.94 19.52
C TYR A 149 7.63 -12.63 19.55
N GLY A 150 7.31 -11.36 19.75
CA GLY A 150 6.00 -10.81 19.56
C GLY A 150 5.95 -10.01 18.27
N TYR A 151 4.76 -9.71 17.80
CA TYR A 151 4.55 -8.78 16.69
C TYR A 151 3.29 -7.96 16.92
N ARG A 152 3.32 -6.73 16.38
CA ARG A 152 2.14 -5.89 16.24
C ARG A 152 1.91 -5.61 14.77
N THR A 153 0.67 -5.73 14.37
CA THR A 153 0.23 -5.54 12.99
C THR A 153 -0.52 -4.22 12.86
N PHE A 154 -0.16 -3.46 11.84
CA PHE A 154 -0.86 -2.26 11.40
C PHE A 154 -1.25 -2.46 9.95
N ALA A 155 -2.53 -2.32 9.64
CA ALA A 155 -3.05 -2.52 8.30
C ALA A 155 -3.81 -1.29 7.84
N THR A 156 -3.77 -1.03 6.54
CA THR A 156 -4.60 0.03 5.94
C THR A 156 -6.07 -0.35 6.01
N THR A 157 -6.89 0.63 6.31
CA THR A 157 -8.35 0.55 6.28
C THR A 157 -8.89 1.48 5.20
N ARG A 158 -10.18 1.46 4.94
CA ARG A 158 -10.84 2.37 3.99
C ARG A 158 -10.72 3.85 4.36
N GLU A 159 -10.39 4.15 5.61
CA GLU A 159 -10.24 5.51 6.13
C GLU A 159 -8.83 6.09 5.89
N VAL A 160 -7.90 5.28 5.42
CA VAL A 160 -6.54 5.74 5.10
C VAL A 160 -6.58 6.53 3.80
N ILE A 161 -5.97 7.71 3.80
CA ILE A 161 -5.82 8.50 2.58
C ILE A 161 -4.94 7.74 1.61
N GLN A 162 -5.45 7.55 0.40
CA GLN A 162 -4.75 6.89 -0.69
C GLN A 162 -4.69 7.86 -1.87
N ALA A 163 -3.51 8.05 -2.42
CA ALA A 163 -3.30 8.83 -3.62
C ALA A 163 -2.43 8.02 -4.59
N ASN A 164 -2.78 8.05 -5.86
CA ASN A 164 -2.05 7.38 -6.91
C ASN A 164 -1.50 8.41 -7.89
N GLN A 165 -0.21 8.39 -8.12
CA GLN A 165 0.40 9.12 -9.23
C GLN A 165 0.24 8.30 -10.51
N LEU A 166 -0.31 8.91 -11.54
CA LEU A 166 -0.46 8.30 -12.86
C LEU A 166 0.07 9.27 -13.90
N ASP A 167 1.20 8.93 -14.48
CA ASP A 167 1.76 9.66 -15.61
C ASP A 167 1.29 9.02 -16.92
N ASN A 168 0.69 9.83 -17.77
CA ASN A 168 0.18 9.41 -19.07
C ASN A 168 1.03 9.99 -20.19
N ASP A 169 1.40 9.15 -21.15
CA ASP A 169 1.99 9.60 -22.41
C ASP A 169 0.96 10.45 -23.18
N LYS A 170 1.17 11.77 -23.15
CA LYS A 170 0.28 12.76 -23.78
C LYS A 170 0.20 12.60 -25.31
N ASP A 171 1.33 12.21 -25.93
CA ASP A 171 1.38 12.01 -27.37
C ASP A 171 0.61 10.77 -27.80
N ALA A 172 0.72 9.69 -27.02
CA ALA A 172 -0.07 8.49 -27.26
C ALA A 172 -1.57 8.75 -27.06
N ILE A 173 -1.94 9.51 -26.04
CA ILE A 173 -3.35 9.91 -25.82
C ILE A 173 -3.85 10.75 -26.99
N GLN A 174 -3.08 11.73 -27.45
CA GLN A 174 -3.48 12.60 -28.58
C GLN A 174 -3.64 11.81 -29.87
N LYS A 175 -2.81 10.80 -30.11
CA LYS A 175 -2.99 9.88 -31.24
C LYS A 175 -4.32 9.12 -31.14
N CYS A 176 -4.65 8.60 -29.96
CA CYS A 176 -5.92 7.91 -29.73
C CYS A 176 -7.15 8.84 -29.92
N ILE A 177 -7.03 10.11 -29.52
CA ILE A 177 -8.11 11.10 -29.67
C ILE A 177 -8.32 11.44 -31.15
N ASN A 178 -7.23 11.51 -31.94
CA ASN A 178 -7.28 11.84 -33.37
C ASN A 178 -7.62 10.64 -34.27
N GLU A 179 -7.78 9.46 -33.70
CA GLU A 179 -8.16 8.26 -34.45
C GLU A 179 -9.66 8.25 -34.73
N ASP A 180 -10.03 8.22 -36.01
CA ASP A 180 -11.45 8.30 -36.44
C ASP A 180 -12.11 6.92 -36.50
N THR A 181 -11.33 5.84 -36.50
CA THR A 181 -11.86 4.48 -36.72
C THR A 181 -12.32 3.82 -35.44
N TRP A 182 -11.66 4.15 -34.32
CA TRP A 182 -11.85 3.51 -33.01
C TRP A 182 -12.09 4.55 -31.94
N THR A 183 -12.85 4.16 -30.91
CA THR A 183 -12.95 4.90 -29.68
C THR A 183 -12.18 4.19 -28.58
N TYR A 184 -11.53 4.96 -27.73
CA TYR A 184 -10.65 4.45 -26.70
C TYR A 184 -11.16 4.78 -25.31
N LEU A 185 -11.04 3.82 -24.41
CA LEU A 185 -11.32 3.97 -23.00
C LEU A 185 -10.09 3.55 -22.20
N LYS A 186 -9.63 4.38 -21.29
CA LYS A 186 -8.53 4.07 -20.38
C LYS A 186 -8.91 4.34 -18.94
N SER A 187 -8.75 3.33 -18.08
CA SER A 187 -8.95 3.40 -16.64
C SER A 187 -7.71 2.83 -15.93
N PRO A 188 -7.28 3.36 -14.79
CA PRO A 188 -7.71 4.60 -14.15
C PRO A 188 -7.10 5.80 -14.86
N ALA A 189 -7.71 6.97 -14.76
CA ALA A 189 -7.30 8.24 -15.35
C ALA A 189 -6.85 8.15 -16.83
N GLY A 190 -7.57 8.75 -17.74
CA GLY A 190 -7.18 8.70 -19.14
C GLY A 190 -8.26 9.20 -20.08
N ILE A 191 -8.66 8.37 -21.02
CA ILE A 191 -9.57 8.72 -22.11
C ILE A 191 -10.97 8.22 -21.79
N PHE A 192 -11.97 9.07 -22.01
CA PHE A 192 -13.38 8.73 -21.96
C PHE A 192 -14.03 8.96 -23.32
N THR A 193 -14.88 8.04 -23.73
CA THR A 193 -15.68 8.21 -24.92
C THR A 193 -16.92 9.03 -24.60
N GLN A 194 -17.12 10.15 -25.29
CA GLN A 194 -18.34 10.93 -25.24
C GLN A 194 -19.21 10.60 -26.43
N ILE A 195 -20.45 10.24 -26.20
CA ILE A 195 -21.45 9.97 -27.25
C ILE A 195 -22.44 11.10 -27.22
N THR A 196 -22.59 11.78 -28.38
CA THR A 196 -23.59 12.81 -28.55
C THR A 196 -24.68 12.27 -29.52
N LEU A 197 -25.90 12.18 -29.05
CA LEU A 197 -27.02 11.73 -29.85
C LEU A 197 -27.78 12.95 -30.41
N PRO A 198 -27.92 13.09 -31.73
CA PRO A 198 -28.66 14.17 -32.34
C PRO A 198 -30.17 13.88 -32.26
N ILE A 199 -30.75 14.03 -31.07
CA ILE A 199 -32.13 13.63 -30.77
C ILE A 199 -33.15 14.36 -31.69
N SER A 200 -32.94 15.64 -32.00
CA SER A 200 -33.80 16.40 -32.90
C SER A 200 -33.84 15.80 -34.31
N GLN A 201 -32.66 15.43 -34.85
CA GLN A 201 -32.60 14.81 -36.18
C GLN A 201 -33.27 13.42 -36.21
N ILE A 202 -33.11 12.66 -35.12
CA ILE A 202 -33.76 11.35 -34.98
C ILE A 202 -35.28 11.52 -34.88
N ALA A 203 -35.77 12.49 -34.12
CA ALA A 203 -37.20 12.80 -33.99
C ALA A 203 -37.79 13.26 -35.32
N ASP A 204 -37.11 14.15 -36.03
CA ASP A 204 -37.57 14.65 -37.35
C ASP A 204 -37.63 13.52 -38.38
N SER A 205 -36.66 12.61 -38.38
CA SER A 205 -36.65 11.44 -39.26
C SER A 205 -37.82 10.49 -38.97
N LEU A 206 -38.17 10.28 -37.71
CA LEU A 206 -39.31 9.44 -37.32
C LEU A 206 -40.63 10.08 -37.66
N LEU A 207 -40.80 11.40 -37.48
CA LEU A 207 -41.99 12.13 -37.81
C LEU A 207 -42.23 12.15 -39.32
N ASN A 208 -41.19 12.32 -40.14
CA ASN A 208 -41.30 12.29 -41.58
C ASN A 208 -41.70 10.91 -42.12
N GLN A 209 -41.20 9.82 -41.53
CA GLN A 209 -41.60 8.46 -41.90
C GLN A 209 -43.05 8.13 -41.55
N THR A 210 -43.63 8.77 -40.54
CA THR A 210 -45.05 8.61 -40.19
C THR A 210 -46.01 9.48 -41.05
N ALA A 211 -45.48 10.54 -41.67
CA ALA A 211 -46.30 11.41 -42.55
C ALA A 211 -46.44 10.86 -43.97
N GLU A 212 -45.63 9.88 -44.38
CA GLU A 212 -45.69 9.25 -45.72
C GLU A 212 -46.55 7.97 -45.73
N LYS A 213 -47.22 7.63 -44.64
CA LYS A 213 -48.20 6.54 -44.56
C LYS A 213 -49.63 7.10 -44.43
#